data_b36a7486a44f695045f5b3cba1f46281
#
_entry.id   b36a7486a44f695045f5b3cba1f46281
#
_cell.length_a   1.000
_cell.length_b   1.000
_cell.length_c   1.000
_cell.angle_alpha   90.00
_cell.angle_beta   90.00
_cell.angle_gamma   90.00
#
_symmetry.space_group_name_H-M   'P 1'
#
loop_
_entity.id
_entity.type
_entity.pdbx_description
1 polymer ?
#
loop_
_entity_poly.entity_id
_entity_poly.type
_entity_poly.pdbx_seq_one_letter_code
_entity_poly.pdbx_strand_id
1 'polypeptide(L)'
;MIGFSMTNSGAFVAPFGGVEKRLGTNPIAVALPAEKHLPILLDMATSRVSRGKLLVNMKKGEPVPDDWALAIDGSRTTDAVQAFRGILLPLGYKGYGMAVIVDMLSGVLNGSGFGVAVDTPKDKPIVGSSFLAIKTEAFCEQGELRRNVDALIDEIKNVKLEAGTDEVLMPGEIEFRAEIANRKKGGVPIQPFQISELNEQAAPFGFTFEEYL
;
A
#
# COMPACT_ATOMS: atom_id res chain seq x y z
N MET A 1 -20.66 4.39 -8.04
CA MET A 1 -20.11 3.01 -8.03
C MET A 1 -19.12 2.89 -6.86
N ILE A 2 -19.00 1.69 -6.28
CA ILE A 2 -17.89 1.31 -5.40
C ILE A 2 -16.84 0.63 -6.27
N GLY A 3 -15.57 0.99 -6.09
CA GLY A 3 -14.47 0.42 -6.85
C GLY A 3 -13.56 -0.44 -5.98
N PHE A 4 -13.09 -1.57 -6.52
CA PHE A 4 -12.06 -2.41 -5.92
C PHE A 4 -10.93 -2.59 -6.92
N SER A 5 -9.71 -2.54 -6.44
CA SER A 5 -8.50 -2.87 -7.20
C SER A 5 -7.58 -3.68 -6.32
N MET A 6 -7.02 -4.74 -6.86
CA MET A 6 -6.05 -5.56 -6.16
C MET A 6 -5.06 -6.17 -7.15
N THR A 7 -3.85 -6.42 -6.67
CA THR A 7 -2.81 -7.04 -7.47
C THR A 7 -1.94 -7.93 -6.59
N ASN A 8 -1.43 -9.02 -7.14
CA ASN A 8 -0.36 -9.74 -6.47
C ASN A 8 1.01 -9.13 -6.83
N SER A 9 2.04 -9.56 -6.16
CA SER A 9 3.42 -9.12 -6.42
C SER A 9 4.40 -10.24 -6.11
N GLY A 10 5.68 -10.04 -6.44
CA GLY A 10 6.75 -10.98 -6.15
C GLY A 10 6.78 -11.41 -4.68
N ALA A 11 7.31 -12.59 -4.43
CA ALA A 11 7.32 -13.21 -3.10
C ALA A 11 8.30 -12.50 -2.15
N PHE A 12 7.79 -11.62 -1.30
CA PHE A 12 8.55 -10.88 -0.26
C PHE A 12 8.08 -11.19 1.15
N VAL A 13 6.86 -11.69 1.32
CA VAL A 13 6.16 -11.84 2.58
C VAL A 13 6.07 -13.30 2.98
N ALA A 14 6.33 -13.61 4.26
CA ALA A 14 6.08 -14.94 4.81
C ALA A 14 4.57 -15.15 5.07
N PRO A 15 4.06 -16.39 4.96
CA PRO A 15 2.81 -16.76 5.60
C PRO A 15 2.85 -16.47 7.11
N PHE A 16 1.70 -16.22 7.72
CA PHE A 16 1.66 -16.03 9.17
C PHE A 16 2.17 -17.30 9.90
N GLY A 17 3.19 -17.12 10.74
CA GLY A 17 3.90 -18.22 11.41
C GLY A 17 5.02 -18.87 10.59
N GLY A 18 5.21 -18.47 9.33
CA GLY A 18 6.30 -18.94 8.49
C GLY A 18 7.54 -18.03 8.52
N VAL A 19 8.66 -18.54 8.04
CA VAL A 19 9.94 -17.82 7.92
C VAL A 19 10.50 -17.88 6.49
N GLU A 20 9.64 -18.13 5.52
CA GLU A 20 10.01 -18.18 4.10
C GLU A 20 9.08 -17.29 3.28
N LYS A 21 9.64 -16.63 2.27
CA LYS A 21 8.87 -15.81 1.32
C LYS A 21 7.96 -16.71 0.47
N ARG A 22 6.66 -16.47 0.51
CA ARG A 22 5.66 -17.24 -0.27
C ARG A 22 4.60 -16.36 -0.91
N LEU A 23 4.39 -15.15 -0.39
CA LEU A 23 3.38 -14.21 -0.86
C LEU A 23 4.02 -12.87 -1.19
N GLY A 24 3.36 -12.11 -2.03
CA GLY A 24 3.67 -10.71 -2.24
C GLY A 24 3.12 -9.82 -1.12
N THR A 25 3.33 -8.52 -1.25
CA THR A 25 2.68 -7.51 -0.39
C THR A 25 1.19 -7.37 -0.72
N ASN A 26 0.77 -7.92 -1.84
CA ASN A 26 -0.60 -8.16 -2.29
C ASN A 26 -1.58 -7.04 -1.86
N PRO A 27 -1.42 -5.82 -2.40
CA PRO A 27 -2.23 -4.68 -1.99
C PRO A 27 -3.68 -4.83 -2.43
N ILE A 28 -4.55 -4.20 -1.65
CA ILE A 28 -5.97 -4.03 -1.94
C ILE A 28 -6.36 -2.57 -1.79
N ALA A 29 -7.09 -2.04 -2.74
CA ALA A 29 -7.70 -0.72 -2.67
C ALA A 29 -9.22 -0.83 -2.82
N VAL A 30 -9.95 -0.06 -2.01
CA VAL A 30 -11.41 0.04 -2.05
C VAL A 30 -11.80 1.52 -1.97
N ALA A 31 -12.58 1.99 -2.94
CA ALA A 31 -13.03 3.37 -2.99
C ALA A 31 -14.56 3.47 -2.90
N LEU A 32 -15.06 4.30 -1.98
CA LEU A 32 -16.48 4.62 -1.80
C LEU A 32 -16.68 6.14 -1.92
N PRO A 33 -17.55 6.60 -2.84
CA PRO A 33 -17.84 8.02 -2.97
C PRO A 33 -18.70 8.54 -1.82
N ALA A 34 -18.40 9.71 -1.33
CA ALA A 34 -19.22 10.51 -0.42
C ALA A 34 -19.94 11.64 -1.18
N GLU A 35 -20.82 12.40 -0.55
CA GLU A 35 -21.51 13.56 -1.10
C GLU A 35 -20.87 14.87 -0.63
N LYS A 36 -20.64 15.03 0.67
CA LYS A 36 -20.07 16.22 1.33
C LYS A 36 -18.64 16.03 1.75
N HIS A 37 -18.31 14.83 2.23
CA HIS A 37 -16.96 14.47 2.68
C HIS A 37 -16.05 14.04 1.53
N LEU A 38 -14.76 13.92 1.83
CA LEU A 38 -13.82 13.24 0.95
C LEU A 38 -14.25 11.77 0.79
N PRO A 39 -14.02 11.14 -0.36
CA PRO A 39 -14.32 9.72 -0.52
C PRO A 39 -13.52 8.88 0.47
N ILE A 40 -14.09 7.78 0.94
CA ILE A 40 -13.32 6.78 1.66
C ILE A 40 -12.47 6.03 0.65
N LEU A 41 -11.15 6.00 0.88
CA LEU A 41 -10.19 5.28 0.04
C LEU A 41 -9.27 4.45 0.94
N LEU A 42 -9.60 3.17 1.08
CA LEU A 42 -8.66 2.21 1.62
C LEU A 42 -7.68 1.84 0.51
N ASP A 43 -6.38 2.06 0.71
CA ASP A 43 -5.30 1.58 -0.16
C ASP A 43 -4.15 1.11 0.73
N MET A 44 -3.97 -0.19 0.80
CA MET A 44 -3.00 -0.77 1.72
C MET A 44 -2.37 -2.05 1.18
N ALA A 45 -1.09 -2.24 1.51
CA ALA A 45 -0.47 -3.55 1.47
C ALA A 45 -1.07 -4.46 2.55
N THR A 46 -1.09 -5.76 2.30
CA THR A 46 -1.47 -6.76 3.30
C THR A 46 -0.32 -7.19 4.20
N SER A 47 0.90 -6.66 3.95
CA SER A 47 2.06 -6.76 4.82
C SER A 47 2.05 -5.68 5.92
N ARG A 48 2.84 -5.88 6.99
CA ARG A 48 3.03 -4.90 8.07
C ARG A 48 3.48 -3.54 7.56
N VAL A 49 4.32 -3.56 6.54
CA VAL A 49 4.92 -2.37 5.93
C VAL A 49 5.15 -2.63 4.45
N SER A 50 5.19 -1.58 3.64
CA SER A 50 5.58 -1.68 2.24
C SER A 50 7.11 -1.87 2.12
N ARG A 51 7.56 -2.54 1.06
CA ARG A 51 8.98 -2.65 0.76
C ARG A 51 9.64 -1.29 0.51
N GLY A 52 8.91 -0.35 -0.07
CA GLY A 52 9.38 1.02 -0.28
C GLY A 52 9.72 1.75 1.03
N LYS A 53 8.93 1.54 2.08
CA LYS A 53 9.21 2.12 3.40
C LYS A 53 10.49 1.57 4.00
N LEU A 54 10.75 0.26 3.88
CA LEU A 54 12.02 -0.34 4.31
C LEU A 54 13.21 0.23 3.53
N LEU A 55 13.07 0.44 2.21
CA LEU A 55 14.09 1.06 1.38
C LEU A 55 14.43 2.48 1.86
N VAL A 56 13.42 3.28 2.18
CA VAL A 56 13.61 4.65 2.70
C VAL A 56 14.36 4.62 4.03
N ASN A 57 13.95 3.77 4.98
CA ASN A 57 14.64 3.63 6.27
C ASN A 57 16.10 3.16 6.09
N MET A 58 16.32 2.19 5.20
CA MET A 58 17.67 1.70 4.88
C MET A 58 18.56 2.83 4.32
N LYS A 59 18.05 3.65 3.39
CA LYS A 59 18.82 4.77 2.80
C LYS A 59 19.08 5.90 3.80
N LYS A 60 18.19 6.08 4.76
CA LYS A 60 18.38 7.06 5.84
C LYS A 60 19.25 6.54 6.99
N GLY A 61 19.54 5.23 7.04
CA GLY A 61 20.21 4.61 8.18
C GLY A 61 19.35 4.58 9.45
N GLU A 62 18.02 4.67 9.31
CA GLU A 62 17.08 4.66 10.42
C GLU A 62 16.66 3.22 10.77
N PRO A 63 16.58 2.86 12.06
CA PRO A 63 16.11 1.53 12.45
C PRO A 63 14.62 1.35 12.09
N VAL A 64 14.20 0.09 12.07
CA VAL A 64 12.80 -0.30 11.84
C VAL A 64 12.25 -1.06 13.04
N PRO A 65 10.92 -1.07 13.26
CA PRO A 65 10.28 -1.94 14.23
C PRO A 65 10.58 -3.42 13.95
N ASP A 66 10.78 -4.23 15.01
CA ASP A 66 11.12 -5.64 14.92
C ASP A 66 9.98 -6.54 14.41
N ASP A 67 8.76 -5.98 14.32
CA ASP A 67 7.56 -6.65 13.81
C ASP A 67 7.29 -6.38 12.31
N TRP A 68 8.19 -5.66 11.63
CA TRP A 68 8.03 -5.37 10.19
C TRP A 68 8.60 -6.47 9.31
N ALA A 69 9.74 -7.02 9.68
CA ALA A 69 10.42 -8.02 8.88
C ALA A 69 11.30 -8.94 9.75
N LEU A 70 11.68 -10.05 9.16
CA LEU A 70 12.74 -10.93 9.68
C LEU A 70 14.02 -10.74 8.85
N ALA A 71 15.16 -10.99 9.44
CA ALA A 71 16.41 -11.20 8.70
C ALA A 71 16.30 -12.44 7.80
N ILE A 72 17.29 -12.66 6.93
CA ILE A 72 17.30 -13.81 6.00
C ILE A 72 17.28 -15.15 6.73
N ASP A 73 17.88 -15.22 7.92
CA ASP A 73 17.91 -16.41 8.76
C ASP A 73 16.61 -16.69 9.54
N GLY A 74 15.61 -15.82 9.39
CA GLY A 74 14.32 -15.93 10.08
C GLY A 74 14.27 -15.28 11.46
N SER A 75 15.36 -14.67 11.95
CA SER A 75 15.37 -13.94 13.21
C SER A 75 14.71 -12.56 13.11
N ARG A 76 14.21 -12.05 14.24
CA ARG A 76 13.71 -10.66 14.34
C ARG A 76 14.84 -9.68 14.14
N THR A 77 14.57 -8.55 13.49
CA THR A 77 15.59 -7.52 13.25
C THR A 77 15.00 -6.11 13.31
N THR A 78 15.78 -5.18 13.87
CA THR A 78 15.54 -3.74 13.80
C THR A 78 16.49 -3.03 12.83
N ASP A 79 17.44 -3.78 12.25
CA ASP A 79 18.36 -3.27 11.23
C ASP A 79 17.64 -3.15 9.89
N ALA A 80 17.57 -1.93 9.34
CA ALA A 80 16.85 -1.65 8.10
C ALA A 80 17.44 -2.38 6.87
N VAL A 81 18.75 -2.63 6.85
CA VAL A 81 19.41 -3.36 5.74
C VAL A 81 19.03 -4.83 5.78
N GLN A 82 19.08 -5.44 6.98
CA GLN A 82 18.66 -6.83 7.16
C GLN A 82 17.16 -7.00 6.87
N ALA A 83 16.31 -6.07 7.35
CA ALA A 83 14.88 -6.08 7.09
C ALA A 83 14.56 -5.97 5.59
N PHE A 84 15.22 -5.08 4.85
CA PHE A 84 15.01 -4.89 3.41
C PHE A 84 15.42 -6.11 2.58
N ARG A 85 16.53 -6.76 2.94
CA ARG A 85 17.02 -8.00 2.30
C ARG A 85 16.27 -9.24 2.77
N GLY A 86 15.69 -9.16 3.95
CA GLY A 86 15.04 -10.25 4.64
C GLY A 86 13.62 -10.53 4.16
N ILE A 87 12.76 -10.90 5.08
CA ILE A 87 11.44 -11.46 4.86
C ILE A 87 10.41 -10.54 5.52
N LEU A 88 9.55 -9.91 4.74
CA LEU A 88 8.45 -9.09 5.26
C LEU A 88 7.45 -9.94 6.05
N LEU A 89 6.88 -9.35 7.08
CA LEU A 89 5.81 -9.97 7.86
C LEU A 89 4.43 -9.48 7.38
N PRO A 90 3.42 -10.35 7.39
CA PRO A 90 2.05 -9.96 7.09
C PRO A 90 1.49 -9.06 8.20
N LEU A 91 0.45 -8.29 7.92
CA LEU A 91 -0.31 -7.53 8.92
C LEU A 91 -1.08 -8.49 9.84
N GLY A 92 -0.34 -9.26 10.64
CA GLY A 92 -0.86 -10.33 11.47
C GLY A 92 -1.53 -11.43 10.65
N TYR A 93 -2.31 -12.29 11.33
CA TYR A 93 -3.05 -13.36 10.67
C TYR A 93 -4.15 -12.84 9.74
N LYS A 94 -4.72 -11.65 10.02
CA LYS A 94 -5.75 -11.03 9.18
C LYS A 94 -5.16 -10.55 7.85
N GLY A 95 -3.99 -9.86 7.87
CA GLY A 95 -3.28 -9.48 6.66
C GLY A 95 -2.84 -10.68 5.83
N TYR A 96 -2.39 -11.75 6.48
CA TYR A 96 -2.10 -13.01 5.80
C TYR A 96 -3.33 -13.57 5.06
N GLY A 97 -4.49 -13.63 5.72
CA GLY A 97 -5.73 -14.08 5.08
C GLY A 97 -6.11 -13.24 3.87
N MET A 98 -6.02 -11.90 3.99
CA MET A 98 -6.26 -10.99 2.86
C MET A 98 -5.24 -11.20 1.74
N ALA A 99 -3.96 -11.36 2.05
CA ALA A 99 -2.91 -11.62 1.05
C ALA A 99 -3.18 -12.86 0.21
N VAL A 100 -3.65 -13.94 0.86
CA VAL A 100 -4.03 -15.19 0.17
C VAL A 100 -5.20 -14.95 -0.78
N ILE A 101 -6.26 -14.23 -0.35
CA ILE A 101 -7.41 -13.92 -1.20
C ILE A 101 -7.00 -13.05 -2.40
N VAL A 102 -6.16 -12.05 -2.18
CA VAL A 102 -5.63 -11.21 -3.28
C VAL A 102 -4.83 -12.05 -4.27
N ASP A 103 -3.97 -12.95 -3.79
CA ASP A 103 -3.18 -13.82 -4.67
C ASP A 103 -4.07 -14.80 -5.46
N MET A 104 -5.12 -15.32 -4.83
CA MET A 104 -6.11 -16.19 -5.51
C MET A 104 -6.87 -15.43 -6.62
N LEU A 105 -7.36 -14.23 -6.34
CA LEU A 105 -8.15 -13.44 -7.29
C LEU A 105 -7.27 -12.84 -8.39
N SER A 106 -6.07 -12.36 -8.04
CA SER A 106 -5.19 -11.68 -9.00
C SER A 106 -4.19 -12.60 -9.69
N GLY A 107 -3.93 -13.80 -9.15
CA GLY A 107 -3.00 -14.77 -9.69
C GLY A 107 -3.71 -16.02 -10.20
N VAL A 108 -4.26 -16.81 -9.27
CA VAL A 108 -4.82 -18.14 -9.57
C VAL A 108 -6.02 -18.06 -10.51
N LEU A 109 -6.98 -17.16 -10.23
CA LEU A 109 -8.23 -17.05 -10.99
C LEU A 109 -8.00 -16.63 -12.44
N ASN A 110 -7.09 -15.71 -12.70
CA ASN A 110 -6.82 -15.18 -14.05
C ASN A 110 -5.68 -15.91 -14.78
N GLY A 111 -5.10 -16.95 -14.18
CA GLY A 111 -4.06 -17.76 -14.80
C GLY A 111 -2.69 -17.07 -14.91
N SER A 112 -2.45 -15.99 -14.15
CA SER A 112 -1.13 -15.36 -14.03
C SER A 112 -0.28 -16.07 -12.97
N GLY A 113 0.94 -15.58 -12.71
CA GLY A 113 1.78 -16.10 -11.63
C GLY A 113 1.14 -15.92 -10.26
N PHE A 114 1.39 -16.83 -9.33
CA PHE A 114 0.96 -16.74 -7.94
C PHE A 114 2.07 -17.21 -6.99
N GLY A 115 2.09 -16.70 -5.77
CA GLY A 115 3.13 -17.03 -4.81
C GLY A 115 4.54 -16.77 -5.38
N VAL A 116 5.42 -17.76 -5.29
CA VAL A 116 6.79 -17.67 -5.83
C VAL A 116 6.86 -17.70 -7.36
N ALA A 117 5.81 -18.18 -8.03
CA ALA A 117 5.75 -18.23 -9.48
C ALA A 117 5.62 -16.86 -10.13
N VAL A 118 5.21 -15.84 -9.40
CA VAL A 118 5.18 -14.44 -9.90
C VAL A 118 6.56 -13.99 -10.38
N ASP A 119 7.62 -14.39 -9.69
CA ASP A 119 9.01 -14.01 -10.00
C ASP A 119 9.71 -15.02 -10.92
N THR A 120 8.96 -15.91 -11.59
CA THR A 120 9.53 -16.95 -12.45
C THR A 120 8.94 -16.84 -13.87
N PRO A 121 9.75 -16.52 -14.88
CA PRO A 121 11.19 -16.22 -14.81
C PRO A 121 11.46 -14.83 -14.22
N LYS A 122 12.59 -14.65 -13.53
CA LYS A 122 12.93 -13.41 -12.78
C LYS A 122 12.98 -12.15 -13.64
N ASP A 123 13.28 -12.27 -14.91
CA ASP A 123 13.36 -11.18 -15.88
C ASP A 123 12.00 -10.79 -16.48
N LYS A 124 10.97 -11.60 -16.25
CA LYS A 124 9.60 -11.36 -16.74
C LYS A 124 8.57 -11.74 -15.66
N PRO A 125 8.46 -10.98 -14.58
CA PRO A 125 7.48 -11.28 -13.54
C PRO A 125 6.06 -11.28 -14.12
N ILE A 126 5.28 -12.30 -13.79
CA ILE A 126 3.88 -12.46 -14.25
C ILE A 126 2.96 -12.03 -13.13
N VAL A 127 2.74 -10.72 -13.04
CA VAL A 127 1.84 -10.09 -12.09
C VAL A 127 0.41 -10.09 -12.64
N GLY A 128 -0.55 -10.43 -11.81
CA GLY A 128 -1.96 -10.33 -12.14
C GLY A 128 -2.66 -9.23 -11.35
N SER A 129 -3.73 -8.71 -11.91
CA SER A 129 -4.58 -7.71 -11.25
C SER A 129 -6.04 -8.06 -11.41
N SER A 130 -6.84 -7.72 -10.40
CA SER A 130 -8.29 -7.87 -10.42
C SER A 130 -8.96 -6.54 -10.12
N PHE A 131 -10.02 -6.24 -10.85
CA PHE A 131 -10.82 -5.04 -10.69
C PHE A 131 -12.29 -5.44 -10.56
N LEU A 132 -13.00 -4.81 -9.62
CA LEU A 132 -14.44 -4.96 -9.45
C LEU A 132 -15.07 -3.57 -9.31
N ALA A 133 -16.15 -3.34 -10.02
CA ALA A 133 -16.97 -2.16 -9.86
C ALA A 133 -18.42 -2.58 -9.53
N ILE A 134 -18.93 -2.06 -8.41
CA ILE A 134 -20.30 -2.32 -7.97
C ILE A 134 -21.15 -1.11 -8.32
N LYS A 135 -22.18 -1.31 -9.17
CA LYS A 135 -23.19 -0.29 -9.46
C LYS A 135 -24.10 -0.15 -8.24
N THR A 136 -24.03 0.98 -7.58
CA THR A 136 -24.73 1.23 -6.30
C THR A 136 -26.24 1.25 -6.46
N GLU A 137 -26.73 1.72 -7.61
CA GLU A 137 -28.15 1.78 -7.93
C GLU A 137 -28.82 0.41 -8.13
N ALA A 138 -28.03 -0.67 -8.11
CA ALA A 138 -28.56 -2.04 -8.04
C ALA A 138 -29.00 -2.45 -6.63
N PHE A 139 -28.62 -1.68 -5.60
CA PHE A 139 -28.85 -2.00 -4.18
C PHE A 139 -29.64 -0.92 -3.43
N CYS A 140 -29.54 0.36 -3.85
CA CYS A 140 -30.17 1.48 -3.21
C CYS A 140 -30.52 2.58 -4.24
N GLU A 141 -31.30 3.56 -3.82
CA GLU A 141 -31.68 4.69 -4.67
C GLU A 141 -30.47 5.55 -5.06
N GLN A 142 -30.60 6.30 -6.18
CA GLN A 142 -29.56 7.19 -6.64
C GLN A 142 -29.18 8.22 -5.57
N GLY A 143 -27.88 8.31 -5.27
CA GLY A 143 -27.34 9.22 -4.27
C GLY A 143 -27.50 8.75 -2.81
N GLU A 144 -28.30 7.73 -2.54
CA GLU A 144 -28.51 7.23 -1.16
C GLU A 144 -27.19 6.72 -0.55
N LEU A 145 -26.40 5.94 -1.30
CA LEU A 145 -25.10 5.50 -0.82
C LEU A 145 -24.24 6.66 -0.34
N ARG A 146 -24.13 7.74 -1.12
CA ARG A 146 -23.25 8.87 -0.77
C ARG A 146 -23.67 9.55 0.51
N ARG A 147 -24.99 9.75 0.70
CA ARG A 147 -25.55 10.31 1.95
C ARG A 147 -25.31 9.39 3.15
N ASN A 148 -25.45 8.07 2.96
CA ASN A 148 -25.19 7.09 4.01
C ASN A 148 -23.69 7.00 4.35
N VAL A 149 -22.80 7.15 3.35
CA VAL A 149 -21.37 7.26 3.59
C VAL A 149 -21.03 8.51 4.41
N ASP A 150 -21.61 9.66 4.08
CA ASP A 150 -21.44 10.88 4.89
C ASP A 150 -21.93 10.68 6.33
N ALA A 151 -23.10 10.10 6.51
CA ALA A 151 -23.64 9.82 7.85
C ALA A 151 -22.73 8.89 8.66
N LEU A 152 -22.18 7.85 8.03
CA LEU A 152 -21.22 6.94 8.67
C LEU A 152 -19.92 7.66 9.05
N ILE A 153 -19.40 8.53 8.18
CA ILE A 153 -18.22 9.35 8.47
C ILE A 153 -18.46 10.23 9.69
N ASP A 154 -19.62 10.91 9.72
CA ASP A 154 -20.00 11.78 10.84
C ASP A 154 -20.10 10.98 12.15
N GLU A 155 -20.73 9.79 12.12
CA GLU A 155 -20.84 8.92 13.29
C GLU A 155 -19.47 8.47 13.81
N ILE A 156 -18.57 7.99 12.91
CA ILE A 156 -17.23 7.53 13.28
C ILE A 156 -16.39 8.69 13.85
N LYS A 157 -16.46 9.87 13.23
CA LYS A 157 -15.67 11.02 13.68
C LYS A 157 -16.17 11.67 14.97
N ASN A 158 -17.43 11.45 15.33
CA ASN A 158 -18.04 12.01 16.54
C ASN A 158 -17.88 11.13 17.79
N VAL A 159 -16.95 10.18 17.79
CA VAL A 159 -16.68 9.33 18.96
C VAL A 159 -15.83 10.07 20.00
N LYS A 160 -15.90 9.59 21.26
CA LYS A 160 -14.97 10.04 22.29
C LYS A 160 -13.56 9.60 21.94
N LEU A 161 -12.63 10.54 21.92
CA LEU A 161 -11.25 10.29 21.55
C LEU A 161 -10.45 9.64 22.69
N GLU A 162 -9.46 8.83 22.33
CA GLU A 162 -8.43 8.36 23.25
C GLU A 162 -7.53 9.53 23.68
N ALA A 163 -6.97 9.44 24.90
CA ALA A 163 -6.08 10.47 25.42
C ALA A 163 -4.85 10.64 24.51
N GLY A 164 -4.58 11.88 24.10
CA GLY A 164 -3.46 12.21 23.19
C GLY A 164 -3.81 12.05 21.71
N THR A 165 -5.05 11.77 21.37
CA THR A 165 -5.55 11.74 19.98
C THR A 165 -6.37 13.00 19.71
N ASP A 166 -6.10 13.68 18.60
CA ASP A 166 -6.79 14.94 18.25
C ASP A 166 -8.05 14.70 17.40
N GLU A 167 -8.05 13.67 16.56
CA GLU A 167 -9.17 13.33 15.69
C GLU A 167 -9.12 11.85 15.21
N VAL A 168 -10.26 11.32 14.78
CA VAL A 168 -10.35 10.06 14.03
C VAL A 168 -10.28 10.37 12.54
N LEU A 169 -9.34 9.72 11.85
CA LEU A 169 -9.16 9.85 10.40
C LEU A 169 -9.83 8.70 9.65
N MET A 170 -10.48 9.02 8.55
CA MET A 170 -11.01 8.01 7.63
C MET A 170 -9.91 7.48 6.71
N PRO A 171 -10.03 6.24 6.20
CA PRO A 171 -9.09 5.70 5.22
C PRO A 171 -8.95 6.62 4.00
N GLY A 172 -7.71 6.96 3.63
CA GLY A 172 -7.37 7.87 2.53
C GLY A 172 -7.34 9.36 2.91
N GLU A 173 -7.81 9.73 4.10
CA GLU A 173 -7.90 11.16 4.49
C GLU A 173 -6.53 11.81 4.64
N ILE A 174 -5.52 11.09 5.12
CA ILE A 174 -4.14 11.58 5.25
C ILE A 174 -3.58 11.93 3.87
N GLU A 175 -3.77 11.04 2.92
CA GLU A 175 -3.28 11.17 1.55
C GLU A 175 -3.98 12.33 0.82
N PHE A 176 -5.29 12.46 0.95
CA PHE A 176 -6.04 13.59 0.39
C PHE A 176 -5.63 14.93 1.00
N ARG A 177 -5.42 14.99 2.31
CA ARG A 177 -4.91 16.19 2.98
C ARG A 177 -3.51 16.56 2.51
N ALA A 178 -2.63 15.56 2.36
CA ALA A 178 -1.29 15.75 1.83
C ALA A 178 -1.33 16.25 0.37
N GLU A 179 -2.18 15.67 -0.49
CA GLU A 179 -2.39 16.12 -1.86
C GLU A 179 -2.82 17.59 -1.90
N ILE A 180 -3.83 17.96 -1.14
CA ILE A 180 -4.34 19.34 -1.07
C ILE A 180 -3.23 20.30 -0.63
N ALA A 181 -2.45 19.92 0.40
CA ALA A 181 -1.35 20.73 0.91
C ALA A 181 -0.22 20.89 -0.13
N ASN A 182 0.14 19.80 -0.83
CA ASN A 182 1.16 19.81 -1.87
C ASN A 182 0.73 20.66 -3.09
N ARG A 183 -0.52 20.54 -3.51
CA ARG A 183 -1.07 21.40 -4.59
C ARG A 183 -1.02 22.88 -4.23
N LYS A 184 -1.33 23.25 -2.97
CA LYS A 184 -1.22 24.64 -2.46
C LYS A 184 0.21 25.14 -2.45
N LYS A 185 1.20 24.27 -2.19
CA LYS A 185 2.63 24.60 -2.22
C LYS A 185 3.23 24.62 -3.63
N GLY A 186 2.51 24.16 -4.62
CA GLY A 186 2.94 24.11 -6.02
C GLY A 186 3.80 22.88 -6.38
N GLY A 187 3.94 21.88 -5.50
CA GLY A 187 4.74 20.70 -5.80
C GLY A 187 4.73 19.61 -4.73
N VAL A 188 5.35 18.49 -5.06
CA VAL A 188 5.55 17.34 -4.17
C VAL A 188 7.00 17.37 -3.64
N PRO A 189 7.23 17.21 -2.33
CA PRO A 189 8.59 17.19 -1.79
C PRO A 189 9.35 15.95 -2.26
N ILE A 190 10.53 16.17 -2.85
CA ILE A 190 11.44 15.11 -3.30
C ILE A 190 12.64 15.07 -2.37
N GLN A 191 13.05 13.89 -1.94
CA GLN A 191 14.20 13.74 -1.05
C GLN A 191 15.52 13.91 -1.83
N PRO A 192 16.60 14.47 -1.23
CA PRO A 192 17.88 14.69 -1.92
C PRO A 192 18.45 13.42 -2.59
N PHE A 193 18.34 12.27 -1.95
CA PHE A 193 18.82 11.01 -2.54
C PHE A 193 18.03 10.61 -3.79
N GLN A 194 16.73 10.94 -3.87
CA GLN A 194 15.90 10.66 -5.04
C GLN A 194 16.31 11.54 -6.22
N ILE A 195 16.67 12.81 -5.98
CA ILE A 195 17.19 13.71 -7.01
C ILE A 195 18.50 13.15 -7.60
N SER A 196 19.41 12.67 -6.75
CA SER A 196 20.67 12.05 -7.20
C SER A 196 20.40 10.81 -8.08
N GLU A 197 19.48 9.92 -7.66
CA GLU A 197 19.12 8.74 -8.44
C GLU A 197 18.44 9.09 -9.78
N LEU A 198 17.58 10.11 -9.78
CA LEU A 198 16.95 10.60 -11.00
C LEU A 198 17.98 11.18 -11.97
N ASN A 199 18.98 11.91 -11.48
CA ASN A 199 20.06 12.45 -12.29
C ASN A 199 20.93 11.35 -12.91
N GLU A 200 21.25 10.28 -12.16
CA GLU A 200 21.97 9.14 -12.71
C GLU A 200 21.20 8.49 -13.89
N GLN A 201 19.86 8.41 -13.78
CA GLN A 201 19.02 7.89 -14.85
C GLN A 201 18.84 8.87 -16.01
N ALA A 202 18.86 10.17 -15.77
CA ALA A 202 18.71 11.22 -16.78
C ALA A 202 20.01 11.49 -17.57
N ALA A 203 21.18 11.23 -16.97
CA ALA A 203 22.49 11.49 -17.57
C ALA A 203 22.69 10.89 -18.98
N PRO A 204 22.26 9.65 -19.29
CA PRO A 204 22.37 9.09 -20.64
C PRO A 204 21.55 9.87 -21.69
N PHE A 205 20.58 10.65 -21.27
CA PHE A 205 19.71 11.46 -22.14
C PHE A 205 20.15 12.93 -22.22
N GLY A 206 21.23 13.31 -21.49
CA GLY A 206 21.88 14.63 -21.58
C GLY A 206 21.18 15.74 -20.84
N PHE A 207 20.39 15.46 -19.78
CA PHE A 207 19.77 16.46 -18.93
C PHE A 207 19.92 16.12 -17.44
N THR A 208 19.67 17.11 -16.56
CA THR A 208 19.56 16.92 -15.12
C THR A 208 18.14 17.18 -14.65
N PHE A 209 17.75 16.54 -13.55
CA PHE A 209 16.39 16.70 -13.02
C PHE A 209 16.16 18.09 -12.43
N GLU A 210 17.22 18.74 -11.90
CA GLU A 210 17.16 20.10 -11.36
C GLU A 210 16.75 21.15 -12.40
N GLU A 211 16.97 20.91 -13.69
CA GLU A 211 16.54 21.83 -14.76
C GLU A 211 15.02 21.95 -14.88
N TYR A 212 14.27 21.02 -14.25
CA TYR A 212 12.81 20.92 -14.32
C TYR A 212 12.12 21.11 -12.95
N LEU A 213 12.88 21.43 -11.89
CA LEU A 213 12.35 21.79 -10.57
C LEU A 213 12.16 23.30 -10.48
#